data_219c3276e1367cbf455ff421474d4200
#
_entry.id   219c3276e1367cbf455ff421474d4200
#
_cell.length_a   1.000
_cell.length_b   1.000
_cell.length_c   1.000
_cell.angle_alpha   90.00
_cell.angle_beta   90.00
_cell.angle_gamma   90.00
#
_symmetry.space_group_name_H-M   'P 1'
#
loop_
_entity.id
_entity.type
_entity.pdbx_description
1 polymer ?
#
loop_
_entity_poly.entity_id
_entity_poly.type
_entity_poly.pdbx_seq_one_letter_code
_entity_poly.pdbx_strand_id
1 'polypeptide(L)'
;MRYNRKVRPDRQLSRLAAALATCVLLGACGSATPTGVSTLTASASAIPSTAPTSTASLLDWPEFGLNPQRSNASPLSSGIDTANLAHLRRITVRLPGTVDSSPIYLHAASVAGAVHDVVVVTTTYGKTLALDAGSGHILWTFTPPGYGGWAGSAQITVSSPLADPGGLYVYATSPNGLIHKLSLASGSEVRGGDWPVSITRDATHEKLGAALNIDGPYLLVATSGYFGDIPPYQGHVVLIERASGRIASVFNTLCANRRGLIVPSSCSSSDSAILSRGGAVVEPGGKRLLVSTGNGPWNGTTDFGDSVIELTVPDLNYRQAFTPTNQEELNTTDTDLGSSAPALLGRNRVMIAGKDGVIRVLSLSHLDGHAPARPNKLGGEVQRLALPGGGELFSAPAVWTQGSDTTVFIGAEHATAAYALIGGRLHLVWQNANPGTSPIVVGGLLYVYDPSAGGIYVYRPRSGHPIAKLPGSPGHWNSPIVVDGHVVEPEGNANEHELTGALELFSVG
;
A
#
# COMPACT_ATOMS: atom_id res chain seq x y z
N MET A 1 31.79 13.44 -10.87
CA MET A 1 31.65 12.32 -11.82
C MET A 1 30.37 12.52 -12.60
N ARG A 2 30.42 12.60 -13.92
CA ARG A 2 29.27 12.93 -14.76
C ARG A 2 28.40 11.68 -14.93
N TYR A 3 27.16 11.73 -14.47
CA TYR A 3 26.16 10.69 -14.72
C TYR A 3 25.67 10.77 -16.17
N ASN A 4 25.88 9.70 -16.93
CA ASN A 4 25.29 9.53 -18.27
C ASN A 4 23.81 9.20 -18.11
N ARG A 5 22.95 10.16 -18.40
CA ARG A 5 21.53 9.93 -18.68
C ARG A 5 21.45 9.08 -19.96
N LYS A 6 20.96 7.85 -19.87
CA LYS A 6 20.43 7.14 -21.04
C LYS A 6 19.13 7.83 -21.46
N VAL A 7 19.22 8.66 -22.47
CA VAL A 7 18.08 9.29 -23.14
C VAL A 7 17.34 8.20 -23.90
N ARG A 8 16.07 7.97 -23.57
CA ARG A 8 15.18 7.13 -24.38
C ARG A 8 14.93 7.81 -25.73
N PRO A 9 14.88 7.09 -26.86
CA PRO A 9 14.53 7.70 -28.13
C PRO A 9 13.04 8.05 -28.17
N ASP A 10 12.75 9.31 -28.52
CA ASP A 10 11.41 9.81 -28.82
C ASP A 10 10.73 8.96 -29.89
N ARG A 11 9.58 8.37 -29.58
CA ARG A 11 8.70 7.81 -30.57
C ARG A 11 7.88 8.93 -31.20
N GLN A 12 8.30 9.36 -32.38
CA GLN A 12 7.52 10.22 -33.25
C GLN A 12 6.20 9.56 -33.63
N LEU A 13 5.10 10.27 -33.35
CA LEU A 13 3.75 9.98 -33.79
C LEU A 13 3.67 10.13 -35.32
N SER A 14 3.58 9.05 -36.05
CA SER A 14 3.15 9.07 -37.45
C SER A 14 1.62 9.09 -37.54
N ARG A 15 1.09 10.24 -37.92
CA ARG A 15 -0.32 10.42 -38.29
C ARG A 15 -0.55 9.74 -39.66
N LEU A 16 -1.40 8.76 -39.70
CA LEU A 16 -2.01 8.25 -40.94
C LEU A 16 -3.47 8.74 -41.00
N ALA A 17 -3.72 9.61 -41.96
CA ALA A 17 -5.06 10.02 -42.37
C ALA A 17 -5.72 8.87 -43.14
N ALA A 18 -6.93 8.47 -42.78
CA ALA A 18 -7.76 7.60 -43.58
C ALA A 18 -9.01 8.35 -44.01
N ALA A 19 -9.23 8.31 -45.32
CA ALA A 19 -10.26 9.05 -46.07
C ALA A 19 -11.66 8.46 -45.85
N LEU A 20 -12.65 9.37 -45.87
CA LEU A 20 -14.07 9.07 -45.98
C LEU A 20 -14.37 8.37 -47.31
N ALA A 21 -15.16 7.30 -47.26
CA ALA A 21 -15.94 6.84 -48.40
C ALA A 21 -17.42 6.75 -47.99
N THR A 22 -18.20 7.63 -48.61
CA THR A 22 -19.65 7.71 -48.55
C THR A 22 -20.26 6.66 -49.48
N CYS A 23 -21.15 5.82 -49.02
CA CYS A 23 -22.07 5.06 -49.85
C CYS A 23 -23.51 5.28 -49.38
N VAL A 24 -24.28 5.97 -50.22
CA VAL A 24 -25.73 6.09 -50.16
C VAL A 24 -26.33 4.89 -50.89
N LEU A 25 -27.27 4.18 -50.27
CA LEU A 25 -28.24 3.35 -50.98
C LEU A 25 -29.63 3.47 -50.35
N LEU A 26 -30.52 3.92 -51.15
CA LEU A 26 -31.97 4.03 -50.96
C LEU A 26 -32.66 2.66 -51.05
N GLY A 27 -33.74 2.49 -50.30
CA GLY A 27 -34.79 1.62 -50.79
C GLY A 27 -35.62 0.86 -49.75
N ALA A 28 -36.84 1.28 -49.70
CA ALA A 28 -38.09 0.55 -49.57
C ALA A 28 -38.78 0.39 -48.20
N CYS A 29 -39.94 1.02 -48.14
CA CYS A 29 -41.00 0.90 -47.15
C CYS A 29 -41.59 -0.51 -47.04
N GLY A 30 -41.81 -0.96 -45.81
CA GLY A 30 -42.70 -2.07 -45.50
C GLY A 30 -43.39 -1.80 -44.17
N SER A 31 -44.70 -1.52 -44.25
CA SER A 31 -45.57 -1.27 -43.10
C SER A 31 -45.91 -2.58 -42.37
N ALA A 32 -45.63 -2.67 -41.09
CA ALA A 32 -46.20 -3.69 -40.22
C ALA A 32 -46.75 -3.02 -38.94
N THR A 33 -47.99 -3.26 -38.67
CA THR A 33 -48.79 -2.81 -37.52
C THR A 33 -48.24 -3.32 -36.19
N PRO A 34 -48.24 -2.53 -35.11
CA PRO A 34 -47.75 -2.97 -33.83
C PRO A 34 -48.80 -3.73 -33.02
N THR A 35 -48.51 -4.96 -32.67
CA THR A 35 -49.20 -5.69 -31.61
C THR A 35 -48.64 -5.24 -30.26
N GLY A 36 -49.56 -4.99 -29.32
CA GLY A 36 -49.34 -4.36 -28.05
C GLY A 36 -48.24 -5.00 -27.19
N VAL A 37 -47.33 -4.18 -26.70
CA VAL A 37 -46.38 -4.50 -25.66
C VAL A 37 -46.95 -4.02 -24.32
N SER A 38 -47.28 -4.96 -23.45
CA SER A 38 -47.62 -4.68 -22.05
C SER A 38 -46.35 -4.17 -21.34
N THR A 39 -46.34 -2.91 -20.99
CA THR A 39 -45.34 -2.32 -20.11
C THR A 39 -45.53 -2.85 -18.71
N LEU A 40 -44.66 -3.78 -18.28
CA LEU A 40 -44.44 -4.07 -16.89
C LEU A 40 -43.66 -2.90 -16.31
N THR A 41 -44.34 -2.02 -15.60
CA THR A 41 -43.73 -1.03 -14.72
C THR A 41 -43.10 -1.77 -13.54
N ALA A 42 -41.78 -1.98 -13.59
CA ALA A 42 -41.03 -2.39 -12.45
C ALA A 42 -41.02 -1.22 -11.46
N SER A 43 -41.79 -1.34 -10.37
CA SER A 43 -41.64 -0.46 -9.23
C SER A 43 -40.23 -0.67 -8.64
N ALA A 44 -39.36 0.32 -8.86
CA ALA A 44 -38.09 0.41 -8.15
C ALA A 44 -38.42 0.64 -6.67
N SER A 45 -38.40 -0.43 -5.89
CA SER A 45 -38.38 -0.32 -4.43
C SER A 45 -37.11 0.43 -4.04
N ALA A 46 -37.28 1.64 -3.56
CA ALA A 46 -36.21 2.43 -2.99
C ALA A 46 -35.65 1.64 -1.80
N ILE A 47 -34.41 1.15 -1.93
CA ILE A 47 -33.67 0.56 -0.82
C ILE A 47 -33.46 1.67 0.20
N PRO A 48 -33.83 1.51 1.47
CA PRO A 48 -33.61 2.54 2.48
C PRO A 48 -32.10 2.80 2.65
N SER A 49 -31.74 4.02 2.45
CA SER A 49 -30.38 4.56 2.31
C SER A 49 -29.73 4.91 3.65
N THR A 50 -29.79 4.06 4.67
CA THR A 50 -28.97 4.28 5.86
C THR A 50 -28.58 2.95 6.47
N ALA A 51 -27.40 2.44 6.08
CA ALA A 51 -26.71 1.53 7.00
C ALA A 51 -26.39 2.34 8.27
N PRO A 52 -26.67 1.86 9.47
CA PRO A 52 -26.33 2.57 10.68
C PRO A 52 -24.81 2.74 10.73
N THR A 53 -24.35 3.97 10.73
CA THR A 53 -22.97 4.29 11.09
C THR A 53 -22.77 3.80 12.50
N SER A 54 -21.76 2.96 12.74
CA SER A 54 -21.41 2.52 14.08
C SER A 54 -21.22 3.76 14.96
N THR A 55 -21.80 3.79 16.13
CA THR A 55 -21.56 4.86 17.12
C THR A 55 -20.22 4.68 17.83
N ALA A 56 -19.57 3.52 17.68
CA ALA A 56 -18.23 3.29 18.20
C ALA A 56 -17.21 4.09 17.38
N SER A 57 -16.27 4.73 18.08
CA SER A 57 -15.21 5.56 17.48
C SER A 57 -13.98 4.71 17.15
N LEU A 58 -13.29 5.06 16.07
CA LEU A 58 -11.96 4.60 15.74
C LEU A 58 -10.96 5.50 16.48
N LEU A 59 -10.28 4.96 17.48
CA LEU A 59 -9.39 5.73 18.36
C LEU A 59 -7.92 5.56 18.01
N ASP A 60 -7.51 4.43 17.43
CA ASP A 60 -6.12 4.16 17.07
C ASP A 60 -5.95 3.84 15.59
N TRP A 61 -4.77 4.19 15.05
CA TRP A 61 -4.26 3.77 13.74
C TRP A 61 -2.83 3.25 13.92
N PRO A 62 -2.65 2.00 14.39
CA PRO A 62 -1.36 1.55 14.92
C PRO A 62 -0.33 1.16 13.87
N GLU A 63 -0.73 1.01 12.61
CA GLU A 63 0.12 0.53 11.52
C GLU A 63 -0.39 0.97 10.14
N PHE A 64 0.45 0.85 9.10
CA PHE A 64 0.02 1.07 7.73
C PHE A 64 -1.21 0.23 7.40
N GLY A 65 -2.21 0.84 6.77
CA GLY A 65 -3.43 0.16 6.36
C GLY A 65 -4.37 -0.23 7.51
N LEU A 66 -4.16 0.30 8.72
CA LEU A 66 -4.97 0.16 9.93
C LEU A 66 -4.79 -1.17 10.67
N ASN A 67 -4.58 -2.27 9.96
CA ASN A 67 -4.55 -3.62 10.53
C ASN A 67 -3.63 -4.56 9.73
N PRO A 68 -3.28 -5.75 10.27
CA PRO A 68 -2.37 -6.68 9.60
C PRO A 68 -2.86 -7.16 8.22
N GLN A 69 -4.16 -7.05 7.92
CA GLN A 69 -4.75 -7.37 6.62
C GLN A 69 -4.62 -6.22 5.60
N ARG A 70 -4.12 -5.05 6.03
CA ARG A 70 -3.97 -3.84 5.19
C ARG A 70 -5.29 -3.39 4.56
N SER A 71 -6.38 -3.43 5.34
CA SER A 71 -7.71 -3.13 4.81
C SER A 71 -7.88 -1.67 4.34
N ASN A 72 -7.13 -0.72 4.88
CA ASN A 72 -7.31 0.72 4.67
C ASN A 72 -8.76 1.19 4.90
N ALA A 73 -9.53 0.45 5.69
CA ALA A 73 -10.95 0.70 5.88
C ALA A 73 -11.41 0.35 7.29
N SER A 74 -12.30 1.18 7.85
CA SER A 74 -12.99 0.92 9.10
C SER A 74 -14.46 1.33 9.00
N PRO A 75 -15.40 0.52 9.54
CA PRO A 75 -16.78 0.93 9.67
C PRO A 75 -17.00 1.88 10.86
N LEU A 76 -16.00 2.04 11.75
CA LEU A 76 -16.08 2.90 12.92
C LEU A 76 -16.09 4.37 12.54
N SER A 77 -16.65 5.21 13.39
CA SER A 77 -16.60 6.67 13.19
C SER A 77 -15.19 7.19 13.42
N SER A 78 -14.73 8.07 12.54
CA SER A 78 -13.50 8.86 12.77
C SER A 78 -13.75 10.16 13.54
N GLY A 79 -14.99 10.46 13.92
CA GLY A 79 -15.37 11.79 14.42
C GLY A 79 -15.54 12.83 13.32
N ILE A 80 -15.16 12.52 12.06
CA ILE A 80 -15.32 13.42 10.92
C ILE A 80 -16.49 12.93 10.06
N ASP A 81 -17.38 13.86 9.72
CA ASP A 81 -18.55 13.63 8.87
C ASP A 81 -18.75 14.79 7.88
N THR A 82 -19.80 14.72 7.08
CA THR A 82 -20.11 15.78 6.11
C THR A 82 -20.51 17.13 6.73
N ALA A 83 -20.86 17.18 8.02
CA ALA A 83 -21.25 18.41 8.67
C ALA A 83 -20.02 19.19 9.18
N ASN A 84 -19.00 18.49 9.70
CA ASN A 84 -17.81 19.12 10.25
C ASN A 84 -16.61 19.18 9.28
N LEU A 85 -16.61 18.39 8.21
CA LEU A 85 -15.51 18.29 7.24
C LEU A 85 -15.03 19.66 6.69
N ALA A 86 -15.95 20.59 6.45
CA ALA A 86 -15.62 21.94 5.94
C ALA A 86 -15.04 22.88 7.02
N HIS A 87 -15.07 22.47 8.27
CA HIS A 87 -14.66 23.27 9.43
C HIS A 87 -13.45 22.70 10.17
N LEU A 88 -12.77 21.74 9.58
CA LEU A 88 -11.56 21.16 10.16
C LEU A 88 -10.48 22.26 10.33
N ARG A 89 -9.91 22.33 11.53
CA ARG A 89 -8.75 23.18 11.79
C ARG A 89 -7.52 22.55 11.15
N ARG A 90 -6.71 23.32 10.43
CA ARG A 90 -5.46 22.87 9.80
C ARG A 90 -4.24 23.40 10.53
N ILE A 91 -3.24 22.56 10.72
CA ILE A 91 -1.90 22.91 11.19
C ILE A 91 -0.90 22.26 10.22
N THR A 92 0.03 23.06 9.69
CA THR A 92 1.19 22.55 8.94
C THR A 92 2.39 22.49 9.89
N VAL A 93 2.92 21.31 10.12
CA VAL A 93 4.09 21.07 10.97
C VAL A 93 5.32 20.87 10.09
N ARG A 94 6.35 21.67 10.31
CA ARG A 94 7.66 21.47 9.66
C ARG A 94 8.41 20.33 10.35
N LEU A 95 8.91 19.39 9.57
CA LEU A 95 9.63 18.22 10.05
C LEU A 95 11.13 18.33 9.74
N PRO A 96 12.01 17.76 10.62
CA PRO A 96 13.45 17.68 10.38
C PRO A 96 13.83 16.51 9.46
N GLY A 97 13.05 16.29 8.41
CA GLY A 97 13.23 15.25 7.38
C GLY A 97 11.95 15.00 6.60
N THR A 98 12.08 14.59 5.35
CA THR A 98 10.97 14.15 4.50
C THR A 98 10.31 12.89 5.02
N VAL A 99 8.99 12.79 4.96
CA VAL A 99 8.22 11.58 5.25
C VAL A 99 7.51 11.13 3.98
N ASP A 100 7.96 10.02 3.40
CA ASP A 100 7.35 9.39 2.22
C ASP A 100 6.81 8.01 2.61
N SER A 101 5.91 8.02 3.60
CA SER A 101 5.28 6.83 4.20
C SER A 101 3.94 7.23 4.82
N SER A 102 3.27 6.31 5.51
CA SER A 102 2.06 6.59 6.29
C SER A 102 2.43 6.83 7.76
N PRO A 103 1.82 7.81 8.44
CA PRO A 103 1.92 7.94 9.89
C PRO A 103 1.15 6.84 10.62
N ILE A 104 1.37 6.76 11.94
CA ILE A 104 0.48 6.05 12.87
C ILE A 104 -0.08 7.02 13.90
N TYR A 105 -1.18 6.64 14.55
CA TYR A 105 -1.85 7.45 15.57
C TYR A 105 -2.24 6.59 16.75
N LEU A 106 -2.00 7.11 17.96
CA LEU A 106 -2.32 6.46 19.22
C LEU A 106 -3.10 7.44 20.12
N HIS A 107 -4.32 7.07 20.49
CA HIS A 107 -5.17 7.82 21.38
C HIS A 107 -4.68 7.72 22.82
N ALA A 108 -4.74 8.84 23.56
CA ALA A 108 -4.47 8.94 24.99
C ALA A 108 -3.20 8.20 25.45
N ALA A 109 -2.13 8.27 24.66
CA ALA A 109 -0.86 7.62 24.95
C ALA A 109 -0.05 8.41 26.00
N SER A 110 0.66 7.70 26.88
CA SER A 110 1.53 8.32 27.88
C SER A 110 2.91 8.60 27.27
N VAL A 111 3.19 9.85 26.92
CA VAL A 111 4.41 10.32 26.27
C VAL A 111 4.96 11.55 26.97
N ALA A 112 6.28 11.64 27.15
CA ALA A 112 6.97 12.76 27.80
C ALA A 112 6.41 13.13 29.19
N GLY A 113 5.83 12.16 29.91
CA GLY A 113 5.28 12.34 31.25
C GLY A 113 3.84 12.87 31.30
N ALA A 114 3.16 13.01 30.17
CA ALA A 114 1.77 13.40 30.07
C ALA A 114 0.97 12.49 29.14
N VAL A 115 -0.35 12.64 29.12
CA VAL A 115 -1.24 11.93 28.19
C VAL A 115 -1.45 12.81 26.97
N HIS A 116 -1.23 12.24 25.80
CA HIS A 116 -1.37 12.90 24.50
C HIS A 116 -2.08 12.00 23.51
N ASP A 117 -2.74 12.58 22.53
CA ASP A 117 -3.03 11.93 21.27
C ASP A 117 -1.80 12.09 20.39
N VAL A 118 -1.22 10.97 19.94
CA VAL A 118 0.14 10.94 19.40
C VAL A 118 0.17 10.51 17.96
N VAL A 119 0.76 11.31 17.09
CA VAL A 119 1.16 10.94 15.74
C VAL A 119 2.62 10.51 15.76
N VAL A 120 2.94 9.36 15.13
CA VAL A 120 4.35 8.96 14.94
C VAL A 120 4.65 8.83 13.46
N VAL A 121 5.78 9.39 13.04
CA VAL A 121 6.30 9.32 11.68
C VAL A 121 7.77 8.89 11.65
N THR A 122 8.18 8.21 10.59
CA THR A 122 9.59 7.91 10.29
C THR A 122 10.00 8.64 9.02
N THR A 123 11.06 9.45 9.10
CA THR A 123 11.58 10.20 7.95
C THR A 123 12.39 9.29 7.04
N THR A 124 12.60 9.74 5.81
CA THR A 124 13.37 9.06 4.76
C THR A 124 14.77 8.63 5.20
N TYR A 125 15.39 9.36 6.13
CA TYR A 125 16.69 9.04 6.68
C TYR A 125 16.63 8.42 8.08
N GLY A 126 15.45 7.90 8.46
CA GLY A 126 15.26 7.07 9.67
C GLY A 126 15.09 7.84 10.97
N LYS A 127 15.02 9.19 10.97
CA LYS A 127 14.54 9.89 12.18
C LYS A 127 13.11 9.48 12.44
N THR A 128 12.79 9.14 13.68
CA THR A 128 11.41 8.84 14.08
C THR A 128 10.97 9.89 15.10
N LEU A 129 9.79 10.45 14.89
CA LEU A 129 9.25 11.53 15.71
C LEU A 129 7.89 11.13 16.27
N ALA A 130 7.63 11.47 17.52
CA ALA A 130 6.29 11.53 18.08
C ALA A 130 5.86 12.99 18.22
N LEU A 131 4.64 13.27 17.80
CA LEU A 131 4.04 14.60 17.83
C LEU A 131 2.70 14.54 18.56
N ASP A 132 2.38 15.58 19.29
CA ASP A 132 1.03 15.82 19.80
C ASP A 132 0.10 16.15 18.64
N ALA A 133 -0.95 15.36 18.46
CA ALA A 133 -1.84 15.44 17.31
C ALA A 133 -2.68 16.77 17.31
N GLY A 134 -2.97 17.31 18.48
CA GLY A 134 -3.76 18.52 18.62
C GLY A 134 -2.99 19.80 18.31
N SER A 135 -1.68 19.84 18.63
CA SER A 135 -0.84 21.05 18.48
C SER A 135 0.24 20.94 17.41
N GLY A 136 0.61 19.71 17.01
CA GLY A 136 1.75 19.44 16.14
C GLY A 136 3.10 19.58 16.83
N HIS A 137 3.13 19.75 18.16
CA HIS A 137 4.37 19.85 18.92
C HIS A 137 5.14 18.51 18.91
N ILE A 138 6.45 18.54 18.59
CA ILE A 138 7.30 17.36 18.63
C ILE A 138 7.60 17.02 20.10
N LEU A 139 7.10 15.87 20.56
CA LEU A 139 7.27 15.38 21.93
C LEU A 139 8.65 14.74 22.13
N TRP A 140 9.09 13.97 21.14
CA TRP A 140 10.45 13.42 21.10
C TRP A 140 10.89 13.13 19.65
N THR A 141 12.20 13.05 19.47
CA THR A 141 12.84 12.66 18.21
C THR A 141 13.91 11.62 18.49
N PHE A 142 13.82 10.48 17.83
CA PHE A 142 14.90 9.51 17.73
C PHE A 142 15.71 9.78 16.46
N THR A 143 17.04 9.81 16.57
CA THR A 143 17.96 9.89 15.43
C THR A 143 18.81 8.62 15.42
N PRO A 144 18.74 7.78 14.36
CA PRO A 144 19.47 6.51 14.35
C PRO A 144 20.99 6.75 14.35
N PRO A 145 21.76 5.89 15.02
CA PRO A 145 23.23 5.92 14.98
C PRO A 145 23.73 5.82 13.53
N GLY A 146 24.68 6.67 13.17
CA GLY A 146 25.22 6.71 11.82
C GLY A 146 24.45 7.61 10.83
N TYR A 147 23.41 8.32 11.26
CA TYR A 147 22.56 9.19 10.43
C TYR A 147 23.35 10.06 9.45
N GLY A 148 24.45 10.69 9.89
CA GLY A 148 25.28 11.57 9.04
C GLY A 148 25.97 10.85 7.88
N GLY A 149 26.04 9.53 7.90
CA GLY A 149 26.67 8.73 6.85
C GLY A 149 25.79 8.54 5.60
N TRP A 150 24.47 8.69 5.74
CA TRP A 150 23.53 8.51 4.62
C TRP A 150 22.56 9.70 4.42
N ALA A 151 22.47 10.64 5.34
CA ALA A 151 21.60 11.81 5.20
C ALA A 151 21.92 12.62 3.93
N GLY A 152 20.93 12.87 3.09
CA GLY A 152 21.07 13.53 1.78
C GLY A 152 21.60 12.63 0.65
N SER A 153 21.76 11.33 0.89
CA SER A 153 22.17 10.35 -0.14
C SER A 153 20.97 9.58 -0.71
N ALA A 154 21.22 8.74 -1.72
CA ALA A 154 20.22 7.80 -2.25
C ALA A 154 19.89 6.64 -1.28
N GLN A 155 20.64 6.46 -0.20
CA GLN A 155 20.37 5.43 0.80
C GLN A 155 19.27 5.90 1.76
N ILE A 156 18.05 5.42 1.54
CA ILE A 156 16.81 5.88 2.18
C ILE A 156 15.99 4.72 2.74
N THR A 157 15.02 5.04 3.60
CA THR A 157 13.90 4.17 3.97
C THR A 157 12.59 4.89 3.69
N VAL A 158 11.54 4.15 3.33
CA VAL A 158 10.17 4.66 3.14
C VAL A 158 9.14 3.80 3.88
N SER A 159 9.61 3.05 4.86
CA SER A 159 8.79 2.17 5.69
C SER A 159 7.99 2.98 6.71
N SER A 160 6.70 2.69 6.81
CA SER A 160 5.84 3.24 7.87
C SER A 160 6.19 2.63 9.22
N PRO A 161 6.17 3.41 10.30
CA PRO A 161 6.33 2.88 11.66
C PRO A 161 5.16 1.98 12.06
N LEU A 162 5.32 1.24 13.17
CA LEU A 162 4.30 0.37 13.73
C LEU A 162 4.30 0.47 15.24
N ALA A 163 3.12 0.60 15.86
CA ALA A 163 2.97 0.57 17.31
C ALA A 163 2.86 -0.86 17.84
N ASP A 164 3.49 -1.12 18.99
CA ASP A 164 3.31 -2.36 19.71
C ASP A 164 1.87 -2.45 20.26
N PRO A 165 1.18 -3.60 20.16
CA PRO A 165 -0.18 -3.76 20.68
C PRO A 165 -0.32 -3.49 22.19
N GLY A 166 0.79 -3.54 22.94
CA GLY A 166 0.82 -3.18 24.35
C GLY A 166 0.90 -1.68 24.60
N GLY A 167 1.03 -0.83 23.56
CA GLY A 167 1.14 0.62 23.70
C GLY A 167 2.42 1.12 24.37
N LEU A 168 3.47 0.28 24.47
CA LEU A 168 4.72 0.62 25.16
C LEU A 168 5.85 1.00 24.18
N TYR A 169 5.79 0.49 22.96
CA TYR A 169 6.88 0.61 21.99
C TYR A 169 6.37 1.00 20.61
N VAL A 170 7.27 1.61 19.84
CA VAL A 170 7.14 1.82 18.40
C VAL A 170 8.32 1.16 17.72
N TYR A 171 8.03 0.48 16.59
CA TYR A 171 9.06 -0.07 15.72
C TYR A 171 9.24 0.86 14.52
N ALA A 172 10.49 1.12 14.17
CA ALA A 172 10.88 2.02 13.10
C ALA A 172 12.11 1.48 12.35
N THR A 173 12.37 2.03 11.17
CA THR A 173 13.46 1.58 10.29
C THR A 173 14.49 2.67 10.08
N SER A 174 15.71 2.28 9.72
CA SER A 174 16.73 3.20 9.24
C SER A 174 17.44 2.67 7.98
N PRO A 175 18.02 3.57 7.16
CA PRO A 175 18.64 3.20 5.89
C PRO A 175 19.77 2.17 5.95
N ASN A 176 20.39 1.98 7.11
CA ASN A 176 21.43 0.95 7.33
C ASN A 176 20.88 -0.47 7.54
N GLY A 177 19.58 -0.69 7.24
CA GLY A 177 18.94 -2.01 7.33
C GLY A 177 18.54 -2.44 8.75
N LEU A 178 18.53 -1.50 9.71
CA LEU A 178 18.13 -1.79 11.08
C LEU A 178 16.64 -1.55 11.32
N ILE A 179 16.06 -2.43 12.13
CA ILE A 179 14.77 -2.24 12.79
C ILE A 179 15.06 -1.84 14.23
N HIS A 180 14.52 -0.68 14.61
CA HIS A 180 14.64 -0.11 15.95
C HIS A 180 13.38 -0.39 16.76
N LYS A 181 13.53 -0.71 18.04
CA LYS A 181 12.46 -0.76 19.04
C LYS A 181 12.62 0.45 19.96
N LEU A 182 11.66 1.37 19.88
CA LEU A 182 11.71 2.64 20.61
C LEU A 182 10.66 2.64 21.74
N SER A 183 11.01 3.15 22.91
CA SER A 183 10.03 3.44 23.95
C SER A 183 9.05 4.51 23.45
N LEU A 184 7.75 4.23 23.44
CA LEU A 184 6.74 5.22 23.08
C LEU A 184 6.80 6.44 24.01
N ALA A 185 7.04 6.21 25.29
CA ALA A 185 7.06 7.27 26.30
C ALA A 185 8.19 8.31 26.10
N SER A 186 9.33 7.92 25.48
CA SER A 186 10.52 8.79 25.47
C SER A 186 11.28 8.82 24.14
N GLY A 187 10.96 7.98 23.17
CA GLY A 187 11.74 7.80 21.95
C GLY A 187 13.09 7.09 22.17
N SER A 188 13.41 6.67 23.39
CA SER A 188 14.65 6.00 23.68
C SER A 188 14.70 4.61 23.05
N GLU A 189 15.82 4.28 22.40
CA GLU A 189 16.04 2.97 21.79
C GLU A 189 16.20 1.89 22.87
N VAL A 190 15.39 0.84 22.76
CA VAL A 190 15.52 -0.35 23.58
C VAL A 190 16.72 -1.16 23.10
N ARG A 191 17.65 -1.42 24.01
CA ARG A 191 18.83 -2.24 23.78
C ARG A 191 18.80 -3.44 24.70
N GLY A 192 18.91 -4.63 24.12
CA GLY A 192 18.85 -5.88 24.86
C GLY A 192 18.27 -7.00 23.98
N GLY A 193 18.66 -8.24 24.25
CA GLY A 193 18.48 -9.32 23.27
C GLY A 193 19.24 -8.97 21.99
N ASP A 194 18.58 -9.10 20.84
CA ASP A 194 19.16 -8.79 19.53
C ASP A 194 18.75 -7.38 19.00
N TRP A 195 18.08 -6.54 19.83
CA TRP A 195 17.69 -5.18 19.43
C TRP A 195 18.85 -4.18 19.44
N PRO A 196 19.00 -3.29 18.41
CA PRO A 196 18.25 -3.23 17.13
C PRO A 196 18.64 -4.36 16.17
N VAL A 197 17.72 -4.78 15.28
CA VAL A 197 17.86 -5.97 14.44
C VAL A 197 18.21 -5.59 13.01
N SER A 198 19.29 -6.16 12.46
CA SER A 198 19.61 -6.04 11.05
C SER A 198 18.87 -7.12 10.24
N ILE A 199 18.14 -6.69 9.20
CA ILE A 199 17.35 -7.58 8.32
C ILE A 199 17.89 -7.67 6.88
N THR A 200 19.06 -7.13 6.64
CA THR A 200 19.80 -7.27 5.40
C THR A 200 21.29 -7.50 5.68
N ARG A 201 21.97 -8.12 4.74
CA ARG A 201 23.44 -8.26 4.73
C ARG A 201 24.11 -7.24 3.80
N ASP A 202 23.28 -6.41 3.11
CA ASP A 202 23.76 -5.38 2.19
C ASP A 202 22.79 -4.19 2.13
N ALA A 203 22.79 -3.37 3.16
CA ALA A 203 21.92 -2.20 3.25
C ALA A 203 22.23 -1.09 2.23
N THR A 204 23.30 -1.22 1.46
CA THR A 204 23.63 -0.29 0.37
C THR A 204 22.89 -0.63 -0.93
N HIS A 205 22.40 -1.86 -1.07
CA HIS A 205 21.63 -2.32 -2.20
C HIS A 205 20.20 -2.73 -1.82
N GLU A 206 19.97 -3.14 -0.56
CA GLU A 206 18.66 -3.56 -0.07
C GLU A 206 18.03 -2.50 0.83
N LYS A 207 16.94 -1.89 0.35
CA LYS A 207 16.19 -0.83 1.03
C LYS A 207 15.10 -1.41 1.94
N LEU A 208 14.79 -0.73 3.04
CA LEU A 208 13.58 -0.94 3.81
C LEU A 208 12.46 -0.06 3.24
N GLY A 209 11.70 -0.61 2.27
CA GLY A 209 10.65 0.12 1.55
C GLY A 209 9.23 -0.23 1.98
N ALA A 210 9.03 -1.44 2.45
CA ALA A 210 7.74 -1.96 2.87
C ALA A 210 7.39 -1.54 4.31
N ALA A 211 6.12 -1.27 4.58
CA ALA A 211 5.62 -1.00 5.92
C ALA A 211 5.81 -2.22 6.82
N LEU A 212 6.18 -1.97 8.08
CA LEU A 212 6.22 -3.00 9.11
C LEU A 212 4.83 -3.56 9.36
N ASN A 213 4.73 -4.87 9.63
CA ASN A 213 3.48 -5.54 10.00
C ASN A 213 3.68 -6.41 11.25
N ILE A 214 2.59 -6.91 11.79
CA ILE A 214 2.60 -7.72 13.01
C ILE A 214 1.71 -8.95 12.88
N ASP A 215 2.16 -10.08 13.44
CA ASP A 215 1.34 -11.27 13.64
C ASP A 215 1.67 -11.92 14.98
N GLY A 216 0.78 -11.78 15.94
CA GLY A 216 0.97 -12.28 17.30
C GLY A 216 2.28 -11.77 17.91
N PRO A 217 3.23 -12.66 18.31
CA PRO A 217 4.50 -12.26 18.92
C PRO A 217 5.55 -11.78 17.90
N TYR A 218 5.26 -11.81 16.61
CA TYR A 218 6.22 -11.53 15.56
C TYR A 218 6.01 -10.18 14.90
N LEU A 219 7.10 -9.49 14.60
CA LEU A 219 7.18 -8.38 13.68
C LEU A 219 7.54 -8.94 12.30
N LEU A 220 6.83 -8.48 11.25
CA LEU A 220 7.08 -8.84 9.87
C LEU A 220 7.73 -7.67 9.15
N VAL A 221 8.83 -7.94 8.49
CA VAL A 221 9.62 -6.94 7.75
C VAL A 221 10.00 -7.50 6.40
N ALA A 222 10.14 -6.62 5.40
CA ALA A 222 10.59 -7.02 4.07
C ALA A 222 11.63 -6.04 3.50
N THR A 223 12.53 -6.56 2.65
CA THR A 223 13.49 -5.76 1.91
C THR A 223 13.03 -5.50 0.48
N SER A 224 13.50 -4.36 -0.06
CA SER A 224 13.24 -3.85 -1.39
C SER A 224 14.56 -3.44 -2.07
N GLY A 225 14.54 -3.09 -3.35
CA GLY A 225 15.64 -2.43 -4.05
C GLY A 225 15.58 -0.91 -3.93
N TYR A 226 16.67 -0.22 -4.24
CA TYR A 226 16.71 1.22 -4.43
C TYR A 226 16.27 1.60 -5.84
N PHE A 227 15.87 2.87 -6.01
CA PHE A 227 15.54 3.41 -7.33
C PHE A 227 16.71 3.22 -8.32
N GLY A 228 16.38 2.67 -9.51
CA GLY A 228 17.34 2.38 -10.55
C GLY A 228 17.89 0.95 -10.55
N ASP A 229 17.35 0.08 -9.69
CA ASP A 229 17.59 -1.39 -9.67
C ASP A 229 19.06 -1.78 -9.77
N ILE A 230 19.88 -1.15 -8.91
CA ILE A 230 21.32 -1.41 -8.88
C ILE A 230 21.56 -2.72 -8.13
N PRO A 231 22.01 -3.81 -8.82
CA PRO A 231 22.29 -5.07 -8.17
C PRO A 231 23.56 -5.01 -7.30
N PRO A 232 23.72 -5.93 -6.30
CA PRO A 232 22.85 -7.08 -6.01
C PRO A 232 21.83 -6.78 -4.92
N TYR A 233 20.54 -7.06 -5.15
CA TYR A 233 19.50 -6.99 -4.11
C TYR A 233 18.45 -8.08 -4.33
N GLN A 234 17.62 -8.34 -3.31
CA GLN A 234 16.43 -9.18 -3.42
C GLN A 234 15.43 -8.89 -2.31
N GLY A 235 14.25 -9.50 -2.40
CA GLY A 235 13.27 -9.50 -1.32
C GLY A 235 13.63 -10.52 -0.24
N HIS A 236 13.70 -10.08 1.00
CA HIS A 236 13.68 -10.93 2.19
C HIS A 236 12.37 -10.68 2.92
N VAL A 237 11.67 -11.73 3.34
CA VAL A 237 10.62 -11.66 4.36
C VAL A 237 11.23 -12.15 5.66
N VAL A 238 11.21 -11.33 6.70
CA VAL A 238 11.86 -11.62 7.98
C VAL A 238 10.84 -11.56 9.10
N LEU A 239 10.73 -12.61 9.90
CA LEU A 239 10.00 -12.63 11.16
C LEU A 239 10.95 -12.37 12.32
N ILE A 240 10.64 -11.37 13.15
CA ILE A 240 11.42 -11.00 14.33
C ILE A 240 10.54 -11.19 15.56
N GLU A 241 11.02 -11.91 16.57
CA GLU A 241 10.38 -11.98 17.88
C GLU A 241 10.40 -10.60 18.55
N ARG A 242 9.24 -10.00 18.78
CA ARG A 242 9.12 -8.66 19.37
C ARG A 242 9.74 -8.55 20.76
N ALA A 243 9.70 -9.62 21.55
CA ALA A 243 10.27 -9.63 22.90
C ALA A 243 11.80 -9.55 22.88
N SER A 244 12.45 -10.39 22.08
CA SER A 244 13.92 -10.60 22.12
C SER A 244 14.67 -9.86 21.01
N GLY A 245 14.04 -9.57 19.88
CA GLY A 245 14.70 -9.11 18.65
C GLY A 245 15.27 -10.27 17.80
N ARG A 246 15.15 -11.51 18.27
CA ARG A 246 15.67 -12.67 17.54
C ARG A 246 14.94 -12.84 16.20
N ILE A 247 15.71 -13.02 15.12
CA ILE A 247 15.15 -13.43 13.84
C ILE A 247 14.65 -14.88 13.97
N ALA A 248 13.34 -15.07 13.87
CA ALA A 248 12.69 -16.38 13.97
C ALA A 248 12.77 -17.14 12.65
N SER A 249 12.49 -16.47 11.54
CA SER A 249 12.46 -17.09 10.20
C SER A 249 12.79 -16.05 9.13
N VAL A 250 13.32 -16.54 8.01
CA VAL A 250 13.58 -15.75 6.79
C VAL A 250 13.14 -16.55 5.56
N PHE A 251 12.45 -15.88 4.65
CA PHE A 251 12.21 -16.34 3.29
C PHE A 251 12.92 -15.41 2.31
N ASN A 252 13.68 -15.97 1.37
CA ASN A 252 14.38 -15.26 0.32
C ASN A 252 13.60 -15.42 -1.00
N THR A 253 13.30 -14.32 -1.70
CA THR A 253 12.52 -14.37 -2.96
C THR A 253 13.32 -14.94 -4.13
N LEU A 254 14.64 -14.81 -4.06
CA LEU A 254 15.62 -15.54 -4.89
C LEU A 254 16.41 -16.49 -3.99
N CYS A 255 16.83 -17.64 -4.53
CA CYS A 255 17.46 -18.69 -3.75
C CYS A 255 16.57 -19.16 -2.57
N ALA A 256 15.26 -19.30 -2.76
CA ALA A 256 14.28 -19.63 -1.72
C ALA A 256 14.51 -20.99 -1.03
N ASN A 257 15.36 -21.85 -1.60
CA ASN A 257 15.85 -23.08 -0.98
C ASN A 257 16.90 -22.83 0.12
N ARG A 258 17.42 -21.62 0.27
CA ARG A 258 18.36 -21.23 1.33
C ARG A 258 17.62 -20.63 2.50
N ARG A 259 17.95 -21.10 3.69
CA ARG A 259 17.34 -20.60 4.96
C ARG A 259 18.21 -19.53 5.59
N GLY A 260 17.57 -18.62 6.32
CA GLY A 260 18.20 -17.51 7.01
C GLY A 260 18.56 -16.34 6.09
N LEU A 261 19.06 -15.30 6.68
CA LEU A 261 19.43 -14.06 6.00
C LEU A 261 20.73 -14.27 5.22
N ILE A 262 20.69 -14.14 3.91
CA ILE A 262 21.82 -14.34 3.00
C ILE A 262 22.36 -13.01 2.47
N VAL A 263 23.61 -12.99 2.02
CA VAL A 263 24.17 -11.87 1.26
C VAL A 263 23.57 -11.95 -0.15
N PRO A 264 22.94 -10.89 -0.69
CA PRO A 264 22.24 -10.94 -1.98
C PRO A 264 23.16 -11.35 -3.12
N SER A 265 24.41 -10.89 -3.16
CA SER A 265 25.41 -11.29 -4.15
C SER A 265 25.80 -12.77 -4.13
N SER A 266 25.35 -13.52 -3.15
CA SER A 266 25.59 -14.98 -3.08
C SER A 266 24.56 -15.80 -3.87
N CYS A 267 23.51 -15.16 -4.41
CA CYS A 267 22.62 -15.74 -5.42
C CYS A 267 23.16 -15.45 -6.82
N SER A 268 22.79 -16.28 -7.78
CA SER A 268 23.19 -16.10 -9.18
C SER A 268 22.44 -14.96 -9.88
N SER A 269 21.37 -14.49 -9.28
CA SER A 269 20.45 -13.49 -9.81
C SER A 269 20.18 -12.40 -8.78
N SER A 270 19.71 -11.26 -9.26
CA SER A 270 19.28 -10.10 -8.49
C SER A 270 17.81 -9.78 -8.80
N ASP A 271 17.25 -8.79 -8.15
CA ASP A 271 15.89 -8.25 -8.29
C ASP A 271 14.86 -9.03 -7.45
N SER A 272 13.61 -9.16 -7.89
CA SER A 272 12.54 -9.84 -7.13
C SER A 272 12.30 -9.26 -5.73
N ALA A 273 12.40 -7.93 -5.60
CA ALA A 273 12.22 -7.22 -4.35
C ALA A 273 10.75 -7.11 -3.93
N ILE A 274 10.50 -6.89 -2.63
CA ILE A 274 9.16 -6.58 -2.12
C ILE A 274 9.00 -5.05 -2.10
N LEU A 275 8.52 -4.50 -3.22
CA LEU A 275 8.51 -3.07 -3.49
C LEU A 275 7.32 -2.35 -2.85
N SER A 276 6.20 -3.05 -2.69
CA SER A 276 4.94 -2.44 -2.26
C SER A 276 5.02 -1.75 -0.90
N ARG A 277 4.40 -0.58 -0.79
CA ARG A 277 4.31 0.16 0.48
C ARG A 277 3.60 -0.66 1.59
N GLY A 278 2.63 -1.50 1.24
CA GLY A 278 1.93 -2.35 2.20
C GLY A 278 2.76 -3.51 2.73
N GLY A 279 3.78 -3.97 2.01
CA GLY A 279 4.63 -5.09 2.40
C GLY A 279 3.87 -6.39 2.54
N ALA A 280 4.18 -7.15 3.58
CA ALA A 280 3.49 -8.39 3.91
C ALA A 280 2.06 -8.12 4.38
N VAL A 281 1.11 -8.93 3.88
CA VAL A 281 -0.32 -8.88 4.24
C VAL A 281 -0.67 -10.17 4.97
N VAL A 282 -1.08 -10.08 6.23
CA VAL A 282 -1.43 -11.24 7.06
C VAL A 282 -2.86 -11.69 6.75
N GLU A 283 -3.06 -12.96 6.51
CA GLU A 283 -4.40 -13.50 6.33
C GLU A 283 -5.18 -13.53 7.66
N PRO A 284 -6.52 -13.42 7.64
CA PRO A 284 -7.33 -13.59 8.82
C PRO A 284 -7.02 -14.90 9.54
N GLY A 285 -6.73 -14.80 10.86
CA GLY A 285 -6.34 -15.94 11.68
C GLY A 285 -4.83 -16.11 11.89
N GLY A 286 -3.99 -15.28 11.27
CA GLY A 286 -2.58 -15.14 11.62
C GLY A 286 -1.69 -16.36 11.36
N LYS A 287 -2.08 -17.25 10.43
CA LYS A 287 -1.31 -18.47 10.12
C LYS A 287 -0.56 -18.40 8.80
N ARG A 288 -0.87 -17.40 8.01
CA ARG A 288 -0.36 -17.22 6.65
C ARG A 288 -0.25 -15.75 6.33
N LEU A 289 0.62 -15.45 5.40
CA LEU A 289 0.78 -14.12 4.85
C LEU A 289 0.99 -14.18 3.33
N LEU A 290 0.72 -13.06 2.67
CA LEU A 290 0.99 -12.83 1.27
C LEU A 290 2.02 -11.71 1.12
N VAL A 291 2.91 -11.87 0.15
CA VAL A 291 3.79 -10.80 -0.37
C VAL A 291 3.72 -10.77 -1.88
N SER A 292 4.04 -9.64 -2.48
CA SER A 292 4.22 -9.50 -3.93
C SER A 292 5.65 -9.06 -4.23
N THR A 293 6.22 -9.60 -5.31
CA THR A 293 7.57 -9.29 -5.77
C THR A 293 7.53 -8.51 -7.08
N GLY A 294 8.50 -7.62 -7.27
CA GLY A 294 8.75 -6.93 -8.53
C GLY A 294 9.47 -7.80 -9.55
N ASN A 295 9.93 -7.16 -10.61
CA ASN A 295 10.72 -7.75 -11.69
C ASN A 295 11.86 -8.61 -11.14
N GLY A 296 12.24 -9.63 -11.88
CA GLY A 296 13.29 -10.56 -11.49
C GLY A 296 13.07 -11.92 -12.15
N PRO A 297 14.06 -12.82 -12.07
CA PRO A 297 13.95 -14.15 -12.64
C PRO A 297 12.86 -14.98 -11.94
N TRP A 298 12.24 -15.84 -12.73
CA TRP A 298 11.27 -16.81 -12.24
C TRP A 298 11.61 -18.22 -12.76
N ASN A 299 11.62 -19.21 -11.87
CA ASN A 299 11.80 -20.62 -12.23
C ASN A 299 10.75 -21.55 -11.60
N GLY A 300 9.79 -20.96 -10.84
CA GLY A 300 8.70 -21.69 -10.18
C GLY A 300 9.12 -22.53 -8.97
N THR A 301 10.35 -22.46 -8.51
CA THR A 301 10.86 -23.28 -7.39
C THR A 301 11.68 -22.50 -6.37
N THR A 302 12.63 -21.70 -6.83
CA THR A 302 13.55 -20.95 -5.96
C THR A 302 13.61 -19.47 -6.25
N ASP A 303 13.14 -19.04 -7.42
CA ASP A 303 13.19 -17.66 -7.88
C ASP A 303 11.78 -17.22 -8.28
N PHE A 304 11.30 -16.12 -7.64
CA PHE A 304 9.92 -15.69 -7.66
C PHE A 304 9.79 -14.23 -8.06
N GLY A 305 10.35 -13.83 -9.23
CA GLY A 305 10.08 -12.51 -9.81
C GLY A 305 8.62 -12.37 -10.25
N ASP A 306 8.06 -11.18 -10.13
CA ASP A 306 6.67 -10.82 -10.51
C ASP A 306 5.61 -11.80 -9.99
N SER A 307 5.69 -12.11 -8.71
CA SER A 307 4.85 -13.15 -8.10
C SER A 307 4.07 -12.64 -6.89
N VAL A 308 2.91 -13.23 -6.64
CA VAL A 308 2.22 -13.18 -5.34
C VAL A 308 2.50 -14.50 -4.63
N ILE A 309 3.13 -14.45 -3.47
CA ILE A 309 3.64 -15.61 -2.73
C ILE A 309 2.89 -15.75 -1.42
N GLU A 310 2.38 -16.95 -1.10
CA GLU A 310 1.80 -17.30 0.20
C GLU A 310 2.82 -18.08 1.04
N LEU A 311 3.06 -17.59 2.26
CA LEU A 311 3.97 -18.17 3.24
C LEU A 311 3.23 -18.54 4.53
N THR A 312 3.70 -19.58 5.24
CA THR A 312 3.19 -19.91 6.58
C THR A 312 3.82 -19.02 7.66
N VAL A 313 3.13 -18.82 8.77
CA VAL A 313 3.64 -18.21 9.99
C VAL A 313 3.63 -19.28 11.08
N PRO A 314 4.71 -19.48 11.90
CA PRO A 314 5.90 -18.64 11.98
C PRO A 314 7.11 -19.08 11.12
N ASP A 315 7.01 -20.16 10.36
CA ASP A 315 8.18 -20.81 9.76
C ASP A 315 8.57 -20.24 8.39
N LEU A 316 7.75 -19.34 7.81
CA LEU A 316 7.88 -18.80 6.45
C LEU A 316 8.12 -19.91 5.40
N ASN A 317 7.45 -21.05 5.56
CA ASN A 317 7.48 -22.07 4.53
C ASN A 317 6.62 -21.64 3.34
N TYR A 318 7.19 -21.78 2.15
CA TYR A 318 6.46 -21.60 0.90
C TYR A 318 5.25 -22.53 0.81
N ARG A 319 4.11 -22.00 0.39
CA ARG A 319 2.87 -22.77 0.18
C ARG A 319 2.46 -22.80 -1.28
N GLN A 320 2.30 -21.65 -1.88
CA GLN A 320 1.87 -21.48 -3.27
C GLN A 320 2.23 -20.08 -3.75
N ALA A 321 2.21 -19.89 -5.06
CA ALA A 321 2.36 -18.57 -5.67
C ALA A 321 1.49 -18.44 -6.92
N PHE A 322 1.22 -17.19 -7.29
CA PHE A 322 0.75 -16.78 -8.60
C PHE A 322 1.86 -16.01 -9.30
N THR A 323 2.07 -16.30 -10.58
CA THR A 323 2.96 -15.55 -11.47
C THR A 323 2.27 -15.40 -12.82
N PRO A 324 2.18 -14.19 -13.39
CA PRO A 324 1.44 -13.98 -14.64
C PRO A 324 2.09 -14.67 -15.83
N THR A 325 1.30 -14.98 -16.85
CA THR A 325 1.78 -15.69 -18.07
C THR A 325 2.78 -14.87 -18.87
N ASN A 326 2.80 -13.55 -18.70
CA ASN A 326 3.74 -12.64 -19.36
C ASN A 326 4.89 -12.20 -18.44
N GLN A 327 5.29 -13.02 -17.47
CA GLN A 327 6.32 -12.68 -16.48
C GLN A 327 7.65 -12.29 -17.13
N GLU A 328 8.10 -13.00 -18.18
CA GLU A 328 9.33 -12.67 -18.89
C GLU A 328 9.30 -11.27 -19.53
N GLU A 329 8.13 -10.85 -20.03
CA GLU A 329 7.93 -9.49 -20.53
C GLU A 329 8.02 -8.48 -19.39
N LEU A 330 7.34 -8.74 -18.25
CA LEU A 330 7.38 -7.86 -17.08
C LEU A 330 8.82 -7.68 -16.59
N ASN A 331 9.55 -8.78 -16.44
CA ASN A 331 10.94 -8.77 -16.00
C ASN A 331 11.85 -7.96 -16.94
N THR A 332 11.69 -8.12 -18.25
CA THR A 332 12.57 -7.45 -19.24
C THR A 332 12.26 -5.98 -19.47
N THR A 333 11.03 -5.54 -19.11
CA THR A 333 10.56 -4.15 -19.29
C THR A 333 10.51 -3.34 -17.99
N ASP A 334 11.01 -3.89 -16.88
CA ASP A 334 10.93 -3.27 -15.55
C ASP A 334 9.48 -2.88 -15.19
N THR A 335 8.57 -3.85 -15.38
CA THR A 335 7.12 -3.65 -15.19
C THR A 335 6.62 -4.46 -14.00
N ASP A 336 6.97 -4.02 -12.79
CA ASP A 336 6.74 -4.73 -11.52
C ASP A 336 5.28 -5.09 -11.25
N LEU A 337 4.97 -6.38 -11.14
CA LEU A 337 3.71 -6.83 -10.55
C LEU A 337 3.60 -6.38 -9.09
N GLY A 338 4.71 -6.43 -8.36
CA GLY A 338 4.79 -6.17 -6.92
C GLY A 338 4.90 -4.71 -6.53
N SER A 339 4.65 -3.75 -7.42
CA SER A 339 4.60 -2.32 -7.05
C SER A 339 3.44 -1.99 -6.10
N SER A 340 2.38 -2.81 -6.05
CA SER A 340 1.35 -2.74 -5.02
C SER A 340 1.30 -3.99 -4.13
N ALA A 341 0.67 -3.90 -2.95
CA ALA A 341 0.45 -5.02 -2.06
C ALA A 341 -0.77 -5.86 -2.48
N PRO A 342 -0.78 -7.18 -2.24
CA PRO A 342 -1.98 -7.99 -2.38
C PRO A 342 -3.11 -7.47 -1.49
N ALA A 343 -4.34 -7.40 -2.00
CA ALA A 343 -5.51 -6.97 -1.24
C ALA A 343 -6.47 -8.15 -1.01
N LEU A 344 -6.73 -8.47 0.25
CA LEU A 344 -7.65 -9.55 0.66
C LEU A 344 -9.09 -9.10 0.50
N LEU A 345 -9.81 -9.64 -0.48
CA LEU A 345 -11.19 -9.23 -0.80
C LEU A 345 -12.25 -9.96 0.03
N GLY A 346 -11.86 -10.92 0.86
CA GLY A 346 -12.80 -11.87 1.46
C GLY A 346 -13.29 -12.94 0.46
N ARG A 347 -14.17 -13.84 0.92
CA ARG A 347 -14.74 -14.90 0.07
C ARG A 347 -13.72 -15.70 -0.74
N ASN A 348 -12.54 -15.97 -0.16
CA ASN A 348 -11.45 -16.69 -0.81
C ASN A 348 -10.91 -16.00 -2.08
N ARG A 349 -10.83 -14.67 -2.06
CA ARG A 349 -10.30 -13.85 -3.16
C ARG A 349 -9.22 -12.90 -2.67
N VAL A 350 -8.21 -12.73 -3.50
CA VAL A 350 -7.17 -11.71 -3.36
C VAL A 350 -7.00 -10.98 -4.69
N MET A 351 -6.72 -9.70 -4.64
CA MET A 351 -6.45 -8.86 -5.79
C MET A 351 -4.97 -8.45 -5.77
N ILE A 352 -4.38 -8.36 -6.96
CA ILE A 352 -3.09 -7.72 -7.21
C ILE A 352 -3.17 -6.89 -8.49
N ALA A 353 -2.50 -5.76 -8.52
CA ALA A 353 -2.24 -4.97 -9.71
C ALA A 353 -0.86 -4.30 -9.56
N GLY A 354 -0.22 -3.99 -10.66
CA GLY A 354 1.13 -3.43 -10.65
C GLY A 354 1.35 -2.39 -11.75
N LYS A 355 2.61 -2.21 -12.14
CA LYS A 355 3.02 -1.29 -13.22
C LYS A 355 2.46 -1.67 -14.60
N ASP A 356 2.04 -2.90 -14.78
CA ASP A 356 1.45 -3.36 -16.05
C ASP A 356 0.01 -2.89 -16.31
N GLY A 357 -0.57 -2.15 -15.36
CA GLY A 357 -1.91 -1.61 -15.49
C GLY A 357 -3.02 -2.67 -15.53
N VAL A 358 -2.78 -3.86 -14.99
CA VAL A 358 -3.72 -4.99 -14.99
C VAL A 358 -4.11 -5.40 -13.59
N ILE A 359 -5.39 -5.28 -13.26
CA ILE A 359 -5.97 -5.84 -12.03
C ILE A 359 -6.19 -7.34 -12.26
N ARG A 360 -5.66 -8.16 -11.35
CA ARG A 360 -5.88 -9.62 -11.33
C ARG A 360 -6.58 -10.02 -10.05
N VAL A 361 -7.64 -10.81 -10.17
CA VAL A 361 -8.31 -11.46 -9.04
C VAL A 361 -7.91 -12.91 -9.02
N LEU A 362 -7.40 -13.36 -7.89
CA LEU A 362 -6.89 -14.71 -7.67
C LEU A 362 -7.78 -15.48 -6.70
N SER A 363 -7.72 -16.81 -6.75
CA SER A 363 -8.30 -17.66 -5.72
C SER A 363 -7.29 -17.89 -4.60
N LEU A 364 -7.61 -17.52 -3.37
CA LEU A 364 -6.70 -17.70 -2.23
C LEU A 364 -6.45 -19.18 -1.90
N SER A 365 -7.37 -20.09 -2.25
CA SER A 365 -7.13 -21.54 -2.07
C SER A 365 -6.18 -22.13 -3.12
N HIS A 366 -6.08 -21.51 -4.30
CA HIS A 366 -5.23 -21.95 -5.41
C HIS A 366 -4.81 -20.72 -6.21
N LEU A 367 -3.69 -20.09 -5.83
CA LEU A 367 -3.24 -18.84 -6.44
C LEU A 367 -2.96 -19.00 -7.94
N ASP A 368 -2.37 -20.14 -8.36
CA ASP A 368 -2.11 -20.50 -9.76
C ASP A 368 -3.33 -21.10 -10.49
N GLY A 369 -4.52 -21.10 -9.85
CA GLY A 369 -5.75 -21.65 -10.42
C GLY A 369 -5.80 -23.20 -10.49
N HIS A 370 -4.83 -23.92 -9.97
CA HIS A 370 -4.73 -25.39 -10.04
C HIS A 370 -4.87 -26.08 -8.68
N ALA A 371 -5.69 -27.14 -8.64
CA ALA A 371 -5.80 -28.05 -7.50
C ALA A 371 -5.56 -29.50 -7.95
N PRO A 372 -4.79 -30.33 -7.20
CA PRO A 372 -3.93 -29.98 -6.08
C PRO A 372 -2.71 -29.15 -6.53
N ALA A 373 -2.07 -28.45 -5.59
CA ALA A 373 -0.88 -27.66 -5.86
C ALA A 373 0.12 -28.45 -6.70
N ARG A 374 0.32 -28.02 -7.93
CA ARG A 374 1.36 -28.54 -8.83
C ARG A 374 2.56 -27.62 -8.74
N PRO A 375 3.75 -28.01 -9.21
CA PRO A 375 4.84 -27.05 -9.39
C PRO A 375 4.29 -25.81 -10.07
N ASN A 376 4.61 -24.65 -9.56
CA ASN A 376 4.06 -23.36 -9.95
C ASN A 376 3.94 -23.25 -11.47
N LYS A 377 2.75 -22.95 -11.93
CA LYS A 377 2.46 -22.66 -13.32
C LYS A 377 2.18 -21.18 -13.46
N LEU A 378 2.51 -20.62 -14.60
CA LEU A 378 2.16 -19.25 -14.95
C LEU A 378 0.65 -19.11 -15.15
N GLY A 379 0.07 -18.00 -14.70
CA GLY A 379 -1.35 -17.66 -14.84
C GLY A 379 -2.23 -18.32 -13.78
N GLY A 380 -3.53 -18.42 -14.05
CA GLY A 380 -4.52 -19.02 -13.16
C GLY A 380 -5.42 -18.00 -12.46
N GLU A 381 -5.33 -16.75 -12.84
CA GLU A 381 -6.22 -15.69 -12.34
C GLU A 381 -7.70 -15.95 -12.68
N VAL A 382 -8.58 -15.69 -11.73
CA VAL A 382 -10.04 -15.80 -11.88
C VAL A 382 -10.57 -14.70 -12.81
N GLN A 383 -9.92 -13.52 -12.78
CA GLN A 383 -10.31 -12.36 -13.57
C GLN A 383 -9.12 -11.45 -13.85
N ARG A 384 -9.14 -10.84 -15.05
CA ARG A 384 -8.25 -9.75 -15.45
C ARG A 384 -9.10 -8.54 -15.83
N LEU A 385 -8.72 -7.36 -15.40
CA LEU A 385 -9.33 -6.07 -15.76
C LEU A 385 -8.21 -5.06 -16.04
N ALA A 386 -8.47 -4.11 -16.91
CA ALA A 386 -7.59 -2.95 -17.03
C ALA A 386 -7.70 -2.07 -15.79
N LEU A 387 -6.58 -1.48 -15.39
CA LEU A 387 -6.55 -0.48 -14.33
C LEU A 387 -7.31 0.79 -14.80
N PRO A 388 -8.13 1.40 -13.95
CA PRO A 388 -8.86 2.63 -14.29
C PRO A 388 -7.91 3.74 -14.75
N GLY A 389 -8.24 4.38 -15.86
CA GLY A 389 -7.42 5.43 -16.45
C GLY A 389 -6.14 4.95 -17.14
N GLY A 390 -5.83 3.66 -17.09
CA GLY A 390 -4.52 3.12 -17.47
C GLY A 390 -3.42 3.56 -16.50
N GLY A 391 -2.14 3.43 -16.92
CA GLY A 391 -1.00 3.77 -16.06
C GLY A 391 -0.65 2.68 -15.06
N GLU A 392 -0.02 3.05 -13.97
CA GLU A 392 0.61 2.17 -13.00
C GLU A 392 -0.09 2.23 -11.63
N LEU A 393 0.04 1.17 -10.84
CA LEU A 393 -0.44 1.13 -9.45
C LEU A 393 0.74 0.92 -8.49
N PHE A 394 0.95 1.89 -7.59
CA PHE A 394 1.98 1.85 -6.54
C PHE A 394 1.40 1.85 -5.13
N SER A 395 0.10 2.01 -5.00
CA SER A 395 -0.60 2.18 -3.74
C SER A 395 -1.31 0.90 -3.29
N ALA A 396 -1.61 0.79 -2.01
CA ALA A 396 -2.41 -0.29 -1.48
C ALA A 396 -3.90 0.05 -1.64
N PRO A 397 -4.74 -0.83 -2.21
CA PRO A 397 -6.18 -0.62 -2.28
C PRO A 397 -6.83 -0.57 -0.90
N ALA A 398 -7.98 0.12 -0.78
CA ALA A 398 -8.85 -0.01 0.39
C ALA A 398 -9.91 -1.08 0.13
N VAL A 399 -10.09 -1.98 1.09
CA VAL A 399 -11.12 -3.04 1.04
C VAL A 399 -12.16 -2.80 2.13
N TRP A 400 -13.31 -2.32 1.72
CA TRP A 400 -14.39 -1.95 2.63
C TRP A 400 -15.51 -2.99 2.61
N THR A 401 -15.68 -3.68 3.72
CA THR A 401 -16.72 -4.72 3.88
C THR A 401 -17.84 -4.21 4.77
N GLN A 402 -19.07 -4.28 4.29
CA GLN A 402 -20.29 -3.94 5.01
C GLN A 402 -21.26 -5.12 4.95
N GLY A 403 -21.36 -5.87 6.03
CA GLY A 403 -22.12 -7.12 6.05
C GLY A 403 -21.57 -8.12 5.03
N SER A 404 -22.37 -8.45 4.02
CA SER A 404 -21.97 -9.36 2.92
C SER A 404 -21.27 -8.65 1.75
N ASP A 405 -21.32 -7.33 1.69
CA ASP A 405 -20.88 -6.56 0.56
C ASP A 405 -19.44 -6.08 0.73
N THR A 406 -18.64 -6.29 -0.28
CA THR A 406 -17.26 -5.82 -0.34
C THR A 406 -17.09 -4.85 -1.50
N THR A 407 -16.57 -3.66 -1.20
CA THR A 407 -16.16 -2.66 -2.19
C THR A 407 -14.67 -2.44 -2.09
N VAL A 408 -14.00 -2.39 -3.24
CA VAL A 408 -12.56 -2.13 -3.34
C VAL A 408 -12.36 -0.75 -3.95
N PHE A 409 -11.57 0.10 -3.31
CA PHE A 409 -11.19 1.40 -3.83
C PHE A 409 -9.73 1.37 -4.25
N ILE A 410 -9.45 1.92 -5.41
CA ILE A 410 -8.12 1.99 -6.01
C ILE A 410 -7.82 3.45 -6.32
N GLY A 411 -6.72 3.96 -5.79
CA GLY A 411 -6.10 5.19 -6.24
C GLY A 411 -4.91 4.83 -7.12
N ALA A 412 -4.97 5.16 -8.39
CA ALA A 412 -3.95 4.86 -9.38
C ALA A 412 -3.36 6.15 -9.97
N GLU A 413 -2.35 6.01 -10.83
CA GLU A 413 -1.64 7.14 -11.43
C GLU A 413 -2.55 8.15 -12.16
N HIS A 414 -3.63 7.66 -12.79
CA HIS A 414 -4.49 8.51 -13.62
C HIS A 414 -5.97 8.50 -13.20
N ALA A 415 -6.33 7.72 -12.18
CA ALA A 415 -7.73 7.61 -11.79
C ALA A 415 -7.92 7.10 -10.36
N THR A 416 -9.05 7.47 -9.78
CA THR A 416 -9.61 6.80 -8.60
C THR A 416 -10.87 6.05 -8.99
N ALA A 417 -11.04 4.83 -8.51
CA ALA A 417 -12.19 3.99 -8.84
C ALA A 417 -12.68 3.12 -7.68
N ALA A 418 -13.93 2.68 -7.77
CA ALA A 418 -14.54 1.71 -6.89
C ALA A 418 -15.05 0.49 -7.66
N TYR A 419 -14.83 -0.69 -7.10
CA TYR A 419 -15.31 -1.97 -7.62
C TYR A 419 -16.11 -2.70 -6.55
N ALA A 420 -17.24 -3.28 -6.94
CA ALA A 420 -17.99 -4.21 -6.09
C ALA A 420 -17.54 -5.65 -6.35
N LEU A 421 -17.37 -6.44 -5.28
CA LEU A 421 -17.08 -7.87 -5.37
C LEU A 421 -18.40 -8.65 -5.47
N ILE A 422 -18.77 -9.12 -6.64
CA ILE A 422 -20.00 -9.88 -6.92
C ILE A 422 -19.63 -11.24 -7.49
N GLY A 423 -20.10 -12.33 -6.87
CA GLY A 423 -19.80 -13.68 -7.34
C GLY A 423 -18.29 -14.02 -7.37
N GLY A 424 -17.49 -13.34 -6.55
CA GLY A 424 -16.04 -13.51 -6.51
C GLY A 424 -15.30 -12.83 -7.66
N ARG A 425 -15.94 -11.87 -8.34
CA ARG A 425 -15.40 -11.04 -9.41
C ARG A 425 -15.61 -9.57 -9.10
N LEU A 426 -14.70 -8.71 -9.55
CA LEU A 426 -14.76 -7.26 -9.42
C LEU A 426 -15.58 -6.67 -10.58
N HIS A 427 -16.53 -5.81 -10.23
CA HIS A 427 -17.35 -5.05 -11.17
C HIS A 427 -17.17 -3.56 -10.89
N LEU A 428 -16.82 -2.78 -11.91
CA LEU A 428 -16.67 -1.34 -11.78
C LEU A 428 -18.00 -0.69 -11.37
N VAL A 429 -17.97 0.10 -10.29
CA VAL A 429 -19.11 0.87 -9.79
C VAL A 429 -19.03 2.30 -10.30
N TRP A 430 -17.86 2.93 -10.12
CA TRP A 430 -17.56 4.27 -10.60
C TRP A 430 -16.05 4.46 -10.76
N GLN A 431 -15.68 5.42 -11.58
CA GLN A 431 -14.32 5.95 -11.69
C GLN A 431 -14.33 7.45 -12.00
N ASN A 432 -13.26 8.13 -11.68
CA ASN A 432 -12.99 9.52 -12.07
C ASN A 432 -11.54 9.65 -12.55
N ALA A 433 -11.17 10.83 -13.03
CA ALA A 433 -9.82 11.11 -13.57
C ALA A 433 -8.86 11.72 -12.54
N ASN A 434 -9.15 11.62 -11.24
CA ASN A 434 -8.24 12.12 -10.21
C ASN A 434 -7.24 11.02 -9.84
N PRO A 435 -5.93 11.27 -9.93
CA PRO A 435 -4.92 10.36 -9.44
C PRO A 435 -5.02 10.18 -7.94
N GLY A 436 -4.44 9.13 -7.40
CA GLY A 436 -4.44 8.93 -5.96
C GLY A 436 -3.44 7.91 -5.45
N THR A 437 -3.05 8.08 -4.19
CA THR A 437 -2.32 7.07 -3.43
C THR A 437 -3.27 6.13 -2.69
N SER A 438 -2.79 5.41 -1.67
CA SER A 438 -3.60 4.43 -0.94
C SER A 438 -4.89 5.06 -0.38
N PRO A 439 -6.08 4.69 -0.90
CA PRO A 439 -7.34 5.23 -0.42
C PRO A 439 -7.63 4.77 1.00
N ILE A 440 -8.40 5.56 1.75
CA ILE A 440 -8.84 5.24 3.10
C ILE A 440 -10.35 5.43 3.20
N VAL A 441 -11.04 4.44 3.77
CA VAL A 441 -12.49 4.51 4.03
C VAL A 441 -12.75 4.44 5.53
N VAL A 442 -13.20 5.54 6.12
CA VAL A 442 -13.53 5.63 7.55
C VAL A 442 -14.79 6.47 7.73
N GLY A 443 -15.67 6.06 8.63
CA GLY A 443 -16.88 6.82 8.96
C GLY A 443 -17.82 7.05 7.78
N GLY A 444 -17.76 6.20 6.75
CA GLY A 444 -18.59 6.34 5.54
C GLY A 444 -18.09 7.40 4.55
N LEU A 445 -16.87 7.89 4.69
CA LEU A 445 -16.18 8.79 3.77
C LEU A 445 -14.97 8.10 3.15
N LEU A 446 -14.65 8.43 1.90
CA LEU A 446 -13.46 7.94 1.20
C LEU A 446 -12.48 9.11 1.04
N TYR A 447 -11.26 8.92 1.50
CA TYR A 447 -10.17 9.90 1.43
C TYR A 447 -9.09 9.39 0.48
N VAL A 448 -8.65 10.23 -0.45
CA VAL A 448 -7.62 9.87 -1.44
C VAL A 448 -6.67 11.06 -1.62
N TYR A 449 -5.41 10.87 -1.29
CA TYR A 449 -4.38 11.89 -1.50
C TYR A 449 -3.97 11.92 -2.97
N ASP A 450 -3.90 13.13 -3.53
CA ASP A 450 -3.42 13.40 -4.89
C ASP A 450 -1.92 13.75 -4.85
N PRO A 451 -1.03 12.83 -5.24
CA PRO A 451 0.41 13.08 -5.13
C PRO A 451 0.92 14.12 -6.13
N SER A 452 0.17 14.37 -7.22
CA SER A 452 0.58 15.27 -8.29
C SER A 452 0.18 16.72 -8.01
N ALA A 453 -1.07 16.96 -7.62
CA ALA A 453 -1.59 18.30 -7.36
C ALA A 453 -1.61 18.65 -5.86
N GLY A 454 -1.33 17.69 -5.01
CA GLY A 454 -1.41 17.82 -3.56
C GLY A 454 -2.83 17.86 -3.03
N GLY A 455 -2.93 17.58 -1.71
CA GLY A 455 -4.19 17.58 -0.97
C GLY A 455 -4.99 16.29 -1.07
N ILE A 456 -6.03 16.19 -0.24
CA ILE A 456 -6.82 14.98 -0.09
C ILE A 456 -8.22 15.23 -0.63
N TYR A 457 -8.62 14.49 -1.66
CA TYR A 457 -10.01 14.44 -2.08
C TYR A 457 -10.83 13.59 -1.10
N VAL A 458 -12.00 14.10 -0.72
CA VAL A 458 -12.98 13.37 0.09
C VAL A 458 -14.21 13.10 -0.75
N TYR A 459 -14.59 11.82 -0.84
CA TYR A 459 -15.68 11.36 -1.70
C TYR A 459 -16.79 10.67 -0.90
N ARG A 460 -17.98 10.62 -1.50
CA ARG A 460 -19.00 9.63 -1.13
C ARG A 460 -18.60 8.26 -1.70
N PRO A 461 -18.31 7.23 -0.87
CA PRO A 461 -17.73 5.97 -1.36
C PRO A 461 -18.58 5.27 -2.42
N ARG A 462 -19.92 5.35 -2.32
CA ARG A 462 -20.84 4.64 -3.22
C ARG A 462 -20.97 5.28 -4.61
N SER A 463 -20.71 6.57 -4.75
CA SER A 463 -20.94 7.31 -6.01
C SER A 463 -19.67 7.95 -6.57
N GLY A 464 -18.58 8.01 -5.82
CA GLY A 464 -17.38 8.76 -6.22
C GLY A 464 -17.59 10.27 -6.32
N HIS A 465 -18.72 10.79 -5.80
CA HIS A 465 -18.99 12.22 -5.81
C HIS A 465 -18.05 12.93 -4.83
N PRO A 466 -17.21 13.88 -5.29
CA PRO A 466 -16.35 14.63 -4.41
C PRO A 466 -17.19 15.59 -3.56
N ILE A 467 -16.90 15.64 -2.25
CA ILE A 467 -17.60 16.50 -1.28
C ILE A 467 -16.69 17.56 -0.68
N ALA A 468 -15.37 17.32 -0.71
CA ALA A 468 -14.36 18.28 -0.28
C ALA A 468 -13.00 17.97 -0.92
N LYS A 469 -12.08 18.94 -0.88
CA LYS A 469 -10.66 18.75 -1.03
C LYS A 469 -9.95 19.43 0.14
N LEU A 470 -9.27 18.67 0.99
CA LEU A 470 -8.40 19.19 2.02
C LEU A 470 -7.11 19.68 1.35
N PRO A 471 -6.61 20.89 1.67
CA PRO A 471 -5.43 21.42 1.02
C PRO A 471 -4.16 20.70 1.49
N GLY A 472 -3.18 20.56 0.60
CA GLY A 472 -1.88 19.98 0.86
C GLY A 472 -0.94 20.22 -0.32
N SER A 473 0.33 19.89 -0.17
CA SER A 473 1.34 20.02 -1.22
C SER A 473 1.45 18.73 -2.03
N PRO A 474 2.01 18.75 -3.25
CA PRO A 474 2.43 17.56 -3.96
C PRO A 474 3.39 16.70 -3.13
N GLY A 475 3.37 15.41 -3.38
CA GLY A 475 4.23 14.45 -2.71
C GLY A 475 4.58 13.28 -3.60
N HIS A 476 4.60 12.09 -3.05
CA HIS A 476 4.92 10.88 -3.78
C HIS A 476 3.86 9.81 -3.51
N TRP A 477 4.20 8.72 -2.83
CA TRP A 477 3.25 7.66 -2.47
C TRP A 477 2.86 7.71 -0.99
N ASN A 478 2.87 8.91 -0.42
CA ASN A 478 2.37 9.18 0.92
C ASN A 478 0.93 8.70 1.04
N SER A 479 0.54 8.30 2.24
CA SER A 479 -0.83 7.86 2.51
C SER A 479 -1.31 8.55 3.77
N PRO A 480 -2.48 9.21 3.73
CA PRO A 480 -3.08 9.79 4.93
C PRO A 480 -3.51 8.72 5.91
N ILE A 481 -3.82 9.14 7.13
CA ILE A 481 -4.66 8.39 8.08
C ILE A 481 -5.83 9.25 8.52
N VAL A 482 -6.93 8.58 8.89
CA VAL A 482 -8.16 9.26 9.34
C VAL A 482 -8.67 8.55 10.59
N VAL A 483 -8.58 9.22 11.74
CA VAL A 483 -8.81 8.59 13.04
C VAL A 483 -9.11 9.65 14.09
N ASP A 484 -10.01 9.39 15.04
CA ASP A 484 -10.23 10.18 16.26
C ASP A 484 -10.35 11.69 16.02
N GLY A 485 -11.16 12.09 15.06
CA GLY A 485 -11.34 13.51 14.69
C GLY A 485 -10.18 14.13 13.90
N HIS A 486 -9.18 13.34 13.50
CA HIS A 486 -7.99 13.83 12.79
C HIS A 486 -7.87 13.25 11.38
N VAL A 487 -7.34 14.06 10.46
CA VAL A 487 -6.72 13.63 9.22
C VAL A 487 -5.25 14.03 9.28
N VAL A 488 -4.35 13.10 9.07
CA VAL A 488 -2.91 13.32 9.11
C VAL A 488 -2.30 12.93 7.77
N GLU A 489 -1.65 13.87 7.10
CA GLU A 489 -1.02 13.66 5.79
C GLU A 489 0.44 14.12 5.82
N PRO A 490 1.42 13.22 5.64
CA PRO A 490 2.79 13.60 5.41
C PRO A 490 2.99 14.04 3.95
N GLU A 491 3.74 15.13 3.76
CA GLU A 491 4.09 15.66 2.45
C GLU A 491 5.58 15.47 2.19
N GLY A 492 5.92 15.04 0.99
CA GLY A 492 7.29 14.88 0.55
C GLY A 492 7.53 13.71 -0.38
N ASN A 493 8.71 13.73 -1.00
CA ASN A 493 9.16 12.72 -1.95
C ASN A 493 10.58 12.27 -1.57
N ALA A 494 10.71 11.01 -1.21
CA ALA A 494 11.99 10.43 -0.80
C ALA A 494 13.07 10.52 -1.88
N ASN A 495 12.68 10.49 -3.16
CA ASN A 495 13.60 10.54 -4.29
C ASN A 495 14.20 11.94 -4.54
N GLU A 496 13.70 12.97 -3.87
CA GLU A 496 14.28 14.32 -3.90
C GLU A 496 15.44 14.50 -2.91
N HIS A 497 15.62 13.54 -2.01
CA HIS A 497 16.71 13.49 -1.02
C HIS A 497 16.77 14.69 -0.07
N GLU A 498 15.64 15.35 0.18
CA GLU A 498 15.57 16.50 1.07
C GLU A 498 15.71 16.11 2.55
N LEU A 499 16.23 17.05 3.33
CA LEU A 499 16.43 16.93 4.77
C LEU A 499 15.35 17.61 5.60
N THR A 500 14.32 18.13 4.94
CA THR A 500 13.14 18.77 5.56
C THR A 500 11.88 18.17 4.95
N GLY A 501 10.77 18.33 5.63
CA GLY A 501 9.46 17.89 5.16
C GLY A 501 8.34 18.61 5.90
N ALA A 502 7.12 18.24 5.61
CA ALA A 502 5.94 18.77 6.27
C ALA A 502 4.95 17.65 6.63
N LEU A 503 4.12 17.94 7.63
CA LEU A 503 2.99 17.12 8.03
C LEU A 503 1.75 18.03 8.14
N GLU A 504 0.71 17.69 7.44
CA GLU A 504 -0.59 18.35 7.56
C GLU A 504 -1.43 17.63 8.59
N LEU A 505 -1.88 18.38 9.60
CA LEU A 505 -2.80 17.94 10.63
C LEU A 505 -4.12 18.67 10.45
N PHE A 506 -5.19 17.93 10.21
CA PHE A 506 -6.55 18.47 10.25
C PHE A 506 -7.28 17.87 11.44
N SER A 507 -7.99 18.67 12.21
CA SER A 507 -8.74 18.20 13.38
C SER A 507 -10.11 18.84 13.47
N VAL A 508 -11.07 18.10 14.01
CA VAL A 508 -12.34 18.66 14.48
C VAL A 508 -12.03 19.64 15.60
N GLY A 509 -12.64 20.83 15.56
CA GLY A 509 -12.44 21.89 16.54
C GLY A 509 -13.10 21.60 17.89
#